data_53b28cc4f4ab6250ffe0743427105df9
#
_entry.id   53b28cc4f4ab6250ffe0743427105df9
#
_cell.length_a   1.000
_cell.length_b   1.000
_cell.length_c   1.000
_cell.angle_alpha   90.00
_cell.angle_beta   90.00
_cell.angle_gamma   90.00
#
_symmetry.space_group_name_H-M   'P 1'
#
loop_
_entity.id
_entity.type
_entity.pdbx_description
1 polymer ?
#
loop_
_entity_poly.entity_id
_entity_poly.type
_entity_poly.pdbx_seq_one_letter_code
_entity_poly.pdbx_strand_id
1 'polypeptide(L)'
;MPEPRRLYDTVLHAARDLVTVGTALEAELTGAALLGGVYAVSPPPRADALRTFVSGFLGATARRRTPAARATRAVFASLVPEADGAVAVPPAPAPWSAHLGRVRPVGTWAYGDVYGDQTGYVASFAYDDPSVGGPDHAVVVLVDHNLGVVKDLVVSRPADRVLAGLTAAAEADDLIWFRDVDPATFRSRVSFHLGLTDSLTLLPDGGALATDRALVGSRLATLPPADPAPAEVDPLDPDRAEAQF
;
A
#
# COMPACT_ATOMS: atom_id res chain seq x y z
N MET A 1 -4.30 20.10 20.22
CA MET A 1 -4.66 19.43 18.96
C MET A 1 -5.84 20.16 18.32
N PRO A 2 -5.85 20.43 17.01
CA PRO A 2 -7.03 21.01 16.36
C PRO A 2 -8.24 20.11 16.60
N GLU A 3 -9.41 20.71 16.74
CA GLU A 3 -10.66 19.94 16.89
C GLU A 3 -10.80 18.96 15.68
N PRO A 4 -11.15 17.69 15.89
CA PRO A 4 -11.25 16.69 14.82
C PRO A 4 -12.10 17.16 13.61
N ARG A 5 -13.11 17.95 13.84
CA ARG A 5 -13.97 18.52 12.78
C ARG A 5 -13.21 19.43 11.83
N ARG A 6 -12.31 20.28 12.33
CA ARG A 6 -11.49 21.17 11.49
C ARG A 6 -10.52 20.36 10.59
N LEU A 7 -9.96 19.30 11.14
CA LEU A 7 -9.09 18.41 10.34
C LEU A 7 -9.87 17.75 9.20
N TYR A 8 -11.09 17.26 9.47
CA TYR A 8 -11.93 16.67 8.43
C TYR A 8 -12.34 17.66 7.36
N ASP A 9 -12.61 18.92 7.72
CA ASP A 9 -12.90 19.99 6.76
C ASP A 9 -11.68 20.32 5.89
N THR A 10 -10.48 20.33 6.48
CA THR A 10 -9.23 20.52 5.74
C THR A 10 -9.00 19.40 4.74
N VAL A 11 -9.20 18.14 5.16
CA VAL A 11 -9.09 16.97 4.27
C VAL A 11 -10.10 17.04 3.13
N LEU A 12 -11.37 17.39 3.40
CA LEU A 12 -12.39 17.55 2.36
C LEU A 12 -12.05 18.68 1.37
N HIS A 13 -11.45 19.75 1.87
CA HIS A 13 -11.00 20.85 1.00
C HIS A 13 -9.84 20.40 0.09
N ALA A 14 -8.86 19.68 0.64
CA ALA A 14 -7.74 19.13 -0.12
C ALA A 14 -8.19 18.06 -1.13
N ALA A 15 -9.25 17.30 -0.80
CA ALA A 15 -9.81 16.25 -1.64
C ALA A 15 -10.80 16.75 -2.72
N ARG A 16 -11.02 18.06 -2.86
CA ARG A 16 -12.05 18.61 -3.78
C ARG A 16 -11.86 18.15 -5.22
N ASP A 17 -10.62 17.96 -5.66
CA ASP A 17 -10.27 17.62 -7.03
C ASP A 17 -10.42 16.11 -7.34
N LEU A 18 -10.73 15.28 -6.34
CA LEU A 18 -11.06 13.86 -6.53
C LEU A 18 -12.21 13.61 -7.52
N VAL A 19 -13.12 14.59 -7.65
CA VAL A 19 -14.25 14.46 -8.59
C VAL A 19 -13.84 14.61 -10.05
N THR A 20 -12.65 15.13 -10.33
CA THR A 20 -12.15 15.43 -11.68
C THR A 20 -11.10 14.42 -12.17
N VAL A 21 -10.64 13.51 -11.31
CA VAL A 21 -9.69 12.46 -11.74
C VAL A 21 -10.38 11.48 -12.69
N GLY A 22 -9.60 10.91 -13.61
CA GLY A 22 -10.11 10.08 -14.69
C GLY A 22 -10.33 8.63 -14.30
N THR A 23 -9.52 8.08 -13.38
CA THR A 23 -9.46 6.65 -13.07
C THR A 23 -9.51 6.36 -11.56
N ALA A 24 -9.87 5.11 -11.22
CA ALA A 24 -9.87 4.65 -9.83
C ALA A 24 -8.45 4.70 -9.23
N LEU A 25 -7.42 4.30 -9.98
CA LEU A 25 -6.03 4.36 -9.51
C LEU A 25 -5.61 5.79 -9.15
N GLU A 26 -5.96 6.79 -9.99
CA GLU A 26 -5.66 8.19 -9.67
C GLU A 26 -6.40 8.68 -8.43
N ALA A 27 -7.65 8.25 -8.25
CA ALA A 27 -8.42 8.56 -7.05
C ALA A 27 -7.80 7.92 -5.80
N GLU A 28 -7.40 6.67 -5.89
CA GLU A 28 -6.76 5.93 -4.80
C GLU A 28 -5.38 6.50 -4.46
N LEU A 29 -4.54 6.85 -5.44
CA LEU A 29 -3.26 7.53 -5.21
C LEU A 29 -3.44 8.88 -4.52
N THR A 30 -4.41 9.67 -4.99
CA THR A 30 -4.75 10.96 -4.35
C THR A 30 -5.23 10.76 -2.91
N GLY A 31 -6.10 9.78 -2.69
CA GLY A 31 -6.57 9.43 -1.35
C GLY A 31 -5.47 8.91 -0.44
N ALA A 32 -4.58 8.07 -0.96
CA ALA A 32 -3.43 7.55 -0.23
C ALA A 32 -2.48 8.67 0.20
N ALA A 33 -2.20 9.64 -0.67
CA ALA A 33 -1.39 10.80 -0.33
C ALA A 33 -2.02 11.66 0.80
N LEU A 34 -3.34 11.84 0.78
CA LEU A 34 -4.06 12.53 1.86
C LEU A 34 -3.97 11.77 3.19
N LEU A 35 -4.17 10.47 3.15
CA LEU A 35 -4.02 9.59 4.32
C LEU A 35 -2.56 9.51 4.78
N GLY A 36 -1.61 9.61 3.86
CA GLY A 36 -0.18 9.68 4.14
C GLY A 36 0.20 10.86 5.02
N GLY A 37 -0.42 12.03 4.80
CA GLY A 37 -0.25 13.18 5.68
C GLY A 37 -0.74 12.92 7.12
N VAL A 38 -1.82 12.14 7.28
CA VAL A 38 -2.31 11.72 8.61
C VAL A 38 -1.37 10.69 9.21
N TYR A 39 -0.98 9.68 8.44
CA TYR A 39 -0.08 8.61 8.86
C TYR A 39 1.26 9.14 9.37
N ALA A 40 1.88 10.07 8.63
CA ALA A 40 3.19 10.63 8.97
C ALA A 40 3.23 11.33 10.35
N VAL A 41 2.12 11.98 10.75
CA VAL A 41 2.05 12.72 12.02
C VAL A 41 1.38 11.93 13.16
N SER A 42 0.88 10.72 12.87
CA SER A 42 0.21 9.89 13.86
C SER A 42 1.22 9.24 14.81
N PRO A 43 0.87 9.08 16.10
CA PRO A 43 1.67 8.27 17.01
C PRO A 43 1.58 6.78 16.63
N PRO A 44 2.58 5.97 16.98
CA PRO A 44 2.50 4.52 16.84
C PRO A 44 1.43 3.91 17.80
N PRO A 45 0.81 2.79 17.43
CA PRO A 45 0.91 2.13 16.13
C PRO A 45 0.11 2.89 15.05
N ARG A 46 0.80 3.34 14.00
CA ARG A 46 0.23 4.26 12.99
C ARG A 46 -0.92 3.66 12.18
N ALA A 47 -0.89 2.35 11.92
CA ALA A 47 -1.98 1.68 11.22
C ALA A 47 -3.31 1.81 12.01
N ASP A 48 -3.27 1.68 13.33
CA ASP A 48 -4.45 1.82 14.19
C ASP A 48 -4.95 3.26 14.23
N ALA A 49 -4.02 4.22 14.30
CA ALA A 49 -4.35 5.63 14.25
C ALA A 49 -5.01 6.00 12.91
N LEU A 50 -4.51 5.44 11.80
CA LEU A 50 -5.10 5.64 10.48
C LEU A 50 -6.51 5.05 10.38
N ARG A 51 -6.73 3.82 10.86
CA ARG A 51 -8.07 3.20 10.94
C ARG A 51 -9.04 4.04 11.77
N THR A 52 -8.59 4.50 12.94
CA THR A 52 -9.39 5.37 13.82
C THR A 52 -9.75 6.67 13.13
N PHE A 53 -8.78 7.30 12.44
CA PHE A 53 -9.02 8.52 11.68
C PHE A 53 -10.07 8.30 10.58
N VAL A 54 -9.92 7.25 9.77
CA VAL A 54 -10.84 6.95 8.66
C VAL A 54 -12.25 6.66 9.20
N SER A 55 -12.40 5.82 10.23
CA SER A 55 -13.69 5.57 10.88
C SER A 55 -14.35 6.86 11.35
N GLY A 56 -13.62 7.71 12.06
CA GLY A 56 -14.11 9.00 12.54
C GLY A 56 -14.51 9.94 11.39
N PHE A 57 -13.69 9.97 10.32
CA PHE A 57 -13.97 10.77 9.12
C PHE A 57 -15.26 10.30 8.42
N LEU A 58 -15.42 8.99 8.20
CA LEU A 58 -16.61 8.41 7.56
C LEU A 58 -17.88 8.74 8.36
N GLY A 59 -17.84 8.58 9.68
CA GLY A 59 -18.96 8.91 10.57
C GLY A 59 -19.30 10.40 10.57
N ALA A 60 -18.31 11.27 10.74
CA ALA A 60 -18.50 12.72 10.82
C ALA A 60 -19.01 13.33 9.50
N THR A 61 -18.64 12.72 8.36
CA THR A 61 -19.01 13.22 7.02
C THR A 61 -20.19 12.48 6.37
N ALA A 62 -20.78 11.50 7.05
CA ALA A 62 -21.85 10.64 6.52
C ALA A 62 -23.03 11.41 5.92
N ARG A 63 -23.41 12.54 6.54
CA ARG A 63 -24.53 13.40 6.10
C ARG A 63 -24.15 14.41 5.02
N ARG A 64 -22.85 14.55 4.67
CA ARG A 64 -22.42 15.48 3.63
C ARG A 64 -22.68 14.89 2.25
N ARG A 65 -23.44 15.61 1.45
CA ARG A 65 -23.91 15.13 0.14
C ARG A 65 -23.16 15.72 -1.06
N THR A 66 -22.15 16.56 -0.82
CA THR A 66 -21.35 17.12 -1.92
C THR A 66 -20.62 16.01 -2.68
N PRO A 67 -20.43 16.15 -4.00
CA PRO A 67 -19.69 15.17 -4.80
C PRO A 67 -18.30 14.85 -4.22
N ALA A 68 -17.54 15.88 -3.83
CA ALA A 68 -16.22 15.71 -3.21
C ALA A 68 -16.28 14.90 -1.92
N ALA A 69 -17.24 15.17 -1.01
CA ALA A 69 -17.37 14.40 0.24
C ALA A 69 -17.74 12.94 -0.01
N ARG A 70 -18.56 12.67 -1.02
CA ARG A 70 -18.90 11.29 -1.41
C ARG A 70 -17.71 10.58 -2.01
N ALA A 71 -16.97 11.24 -2.92
CA ALA A 71 -15.74 10.72 -3.52
C ALA A 71 -14.68 10.40 -2.46
N THR A 72 -14.40 11.33 -1.54
CA THR A 72 -13.42 11.12 -0.48
C THR A 72 -13.79 9.95 0.42
N ARG A 73 -15.07 9.82 0.83
CA ARG A 73 -15.51 8.68 1.63
C ARG A 73 -15.34 7.36 0.89
N ALA A 74 -15.70 7.30 -0.39
CA ALA A 74 -15.55 6.08 -1.20
C ALA A 74 -14.10 5.65 -1.31
N VAL A 75 -13.20 6.59 -1.59
CA VAL A 75 -11.76 6.34 -1.69
C VAL A 75 -11.16 5.92 -0.35
N PHE A 76 -11.48 6.60 0.75
CA PHE A 76 -10.94 6.24 2.05
C PHE A 76 -11.42 4.87 2.53
N ALA A 77 -12.70 4.54 2.30
CA ALA A 77 -13.24 3.22 2.62
C ALA A 77 -12.59 2.10 1.78
N SER A 78 -12.20 2.36 0.52
CA SER A 78 -11.50 1.37 -0.30
C SER A 78 -10.04 1.18 0.11
N LEU A 79 -9.38 2.23 0.60
CA LEU A 79 -7.97 2.18 1.01
C LEU A 79 -7.78 1.61 2.42
N VAL A 80 -8.78 1.73 3.30
CA VAL A 80 -8.74 1.23 4.68
C VAL A 80 -10.02 0.44 4.98
N PRO A 81 -10.17 -0.75 4.36
CA PRO A 81 -11.40 -1.53 4.47
C PRO A 81 -11.69 -2.02 5.89
N GLU A 82 -10.65 -2.13 6.74
CA GLU A 82 -10.81 -2.50 8.15
C GLU A 82 -11.24 -1.31 9.04
N ALA A 83 -11.38 -0.12 8.49
CA ALA A 83 -11.93 1.00 9.23
C ALA A 83 -13.38 0.68 9.57
N ASP A 84 -13.62 0.20 10.79
CA ASP A 84 -14.92 -0.16 11.31
C ASP A 84 -15.88 1.04 11.24
N GLY A 85 -16.84 0.86 10.48
CA GLY A 85 -17.97 1.73 10.43
C GLY A 85 -18.93 1.15 9.42
N ALA A 86 -19.93 0.47 9.91
CA ALA A 86 -21.11 0.06 9.16
C ALA A 86 -21.83 1.25 8.49
N VAL A 87 -21.13 2.34 8.22
CA VAL A 87 -21.63 3.44 7.42
C VAL A 87 -21.50 2.99 5.96
N ALA A 88 -22.62 2.46 5.44
CA ALA A 88 -22.71 2.21 4.02
C ALA A 88 -22.27 3.48 3.26
N VAL A 89 -21.13 3.39 2.57
CA VAL A 89 -20.63 4.49 1.76
C VAL A 89 -21.30 4.37 0.39
N PRO A 90 -22.27 5.24 0.07
CA PRO A 90 -22.89 5.18 -1.26
C PRO A 90 -21.84 5.51 -2.33
N PRO A 91 -21.94 4.90 -3.52
CA PRO A 91 -20.99 5.14 -4.60
C PRO A 91 -20.91 6.66 -4.91
N ALA A 92 -19.69 7.11 -5.18
CA ALA A 92 -19.47 8.47 -5.63
C ALA A 92 -20.07 8.68 -7.04
N PRO A 93 -20.40 9.91 -7.41
CA PRO A 93 -21.01 10.20 -8.73
C PRO A 93 -19.94 10.24 -9.85
N ALA A 94 -18.88 9.47 -9.75
CA ALA A 94 -17.80 9.39 -10.72
C ALA A 94 -17.71 7.97 -11.29
N PRO A 95 -17.47 7.80 -12.61
CA PRO A 95 -17.42 6.47 -13.26
C PRO A 95 -16.42 5.51 -12.59
N TRP A 96 -15.27 6.00 -12.17
CA TRP A 96 -14.24 5.23 -11.51
C TRP A 96 -14.65 4.66 -10.14
N SER A 97 -15.67 5.21 -9.50
CA SER A 97 -16.04 4.83 -8.13
C SER A 97 -16.46 3.38 -7.95
N ALA A 98 -16.99 2.77 -9.02
CA ALA A 98 -17.34 1.36 -9.02
C ALA A 98 -16.13 0.42 -9.12
N HIS A 99 -14.96 0.96 -9.42
CA HIS A 99 -13.71 0.22 -9.62
C HIS A 99 -12.71 0.36 -8.45
N LEU A 100 -13.02 1.20 -7.44
CA LEU A 100 -12.19 1.33 -6.25
C LEU A 100 -11.95 0.00 -5.55
N GLY A 101 -10.70 -0.33 -5.28
CA GLY A 101 -10.28 -1.57 -4.65
C GLY A 101 -10.45 -2.83 -5.49
N ARG A 102 -11.05 -2.74 -6.68
CA ARG A 102 -11.32 -3.88 -7.56
C ARG A 102 -10.15 -4.17 -8.49
N VAL A 103 -9.04 -4.55 -7.90
CA VAL A 103 -7.86 -4.99 -8.63
C VAL A 103 -7.66 -6.50 -8.47
N ARG A 104 -7.10 -7.12 -9.49
CA ARG A 104 -6.59 -8.48 -9.41
C ARG A 104 -5.07 -8.47 -9.34
N PRO A 105 -4.44 -9.30 -8.50
CA PRO A 105 -3.00 -9.51 -8.55
C PRO A 105 -2.63 -10.21 -9.87
N VAL A 106 -1.53 -9.77 -10.49
CA VAL A 106 -1.00 -10.35 -11.72
C VAL A 106 0.19 -11.26 -11.42
N GLY A 107 1.08 -10.83 -10.52
CA GLY A 107 2.21 -11.60 -10.06
C GLY A 107 2.93 -10.95 -8.89
N THR A 108 3.79 -11.72 -8.24
CA THR A 108 4.57 -11.32 -7.08
C THR A 108 5.99 -11.83 -7.20
N TRP A 109 6.97 -10.96 -6.92
CA TRP A 109 8.40 -11.21 -7.07
C TRP A 109 9.16 -10.64 -5.88
N ALA A 110 10.41 -11.09 -5.75
CA ALA A 110 11.39 -10.46 -4.90
C ALA A 110 12.71 -10.28 -5.65
N TYR A 111 13.46 -9.27 -5.28
CA TYR A 111 14.81 -9.00 -5.77
C TYR A 111 15.72 -8.59 -4.63
N GLY A 112 17.00 -8.77 -4.84
CA GLY A 112 18.02 -8.39 -3.87
C GLY A 112 19.41 -8.66 -4.44
N ASP A 113 20.38 -8.55 -3.58
CA ASP A 113 21.77 -8.93 -3.89
C ASP A 113 22.20 -10.15 -3.06
N VAL A 114 23.40 -10.67 -3.35
CA VAL A 114 23.96 -11.83 -2.66
C VAL A 114 24.38 -11.53 -1.22
N TYR A 115 24.45 -10.26 -0.82
CA TYR A 115 24.82 -9.87 0.55
C TYR A 115 23.64 -9.96 1.52
N GLY A 116 22.42 -9.90 1.01
CA GLY A 116 21.21 -10.14 1.78
C GLY A 116 20.79 -9.03 2.76
N ASP A 117 21.44 -7.87 2.71
CA ASP A 117 21.12 -6.74 3.60
C ASP A 117 19.73 -6.15 3.35
N GLN A 118 19.27 -6.24 2.11
CA GLN A 118 17.98 -5.71 1.68
C GLN A 118 17.27 -6.68 0.74
N THR A 119 15.95 -6.70 0.82
CA THR A 119 15.09 -7.38 -0.15
C THR A 119 14.02 -6.43 -0.64
N GLY A 120 13.92 -6.28 -1.94
CA GLY A 120 12.79 -5.61 -2.58
C GLY A 120 11.71 -6.61 -2.93
N TYR A 121 10.47 -6.33 -2.53
CA TYR A 121 9.28 -7.09 -2.86
C TYR A 121 8.46 -6.34 -3.89
N VAL A 122 8.07 -7.00 -4.98
CA VAL A 122 7.29 -6.40 -6.08
C VAL A 122 6.02 -7.18 -6.28
N ALA A 123 4.87 -6.50 -6.32
CA ALA A 123 3.60 -7.09 -6.72
C ALA A 123 2.94 -6.22 -7.79
N SER A 124 2.47 -6.83 -8.87
CA SER A 124 1.73 -6.11 -9.91
C SER A 124 0.24 -6.39 -9.83
N PHE A 125 -0.53 -5.38 -10.20
CA PHE A 125 -1.99 -5.38 -10.12
C PHE A 125 -2.59 -4.78 -11.39
N ALA A 126 -3.73 -5.32 -11.80
CA ALA A 126 -4.51 -4.84 -12.93
C ALA A 126 -5.97 -4.62 -12.54
N TYR A 127 -6.60 -3.62 -13.15
CA TYR A 127 -8.06 -3.46 -13.14
C TYR A 127 -8.67 -4.24 -14.29
N ASP A 128 -9.91 -4.72 -14.12
CA ASP A 128 -10.63 -5.43 -15.19
C ASP A 128 -10.94 -4.50 -16.38
N ASP A 129 -11.20 -3.22 -16.09
CA ASP A 129 -11.38 -2.18 -17.10
C ASP A 129 -10.36 -1.07 -16.90
N PRO A 130 -9.25 -1.05 -17.66
CA PRO A 130 -8.20 -0.04 -17.51
C PRO A 130 -8.64 1.37 -17.91
N SER A 131 -9.73 1.53 -18.69
CA SER A 131 -10.19 2.85 -19.12
C SER A 131 -10.77 3.69 -17.99
N VAL A 132 -11.33 3.04 -16.96
CA VAL A 132 -11.92 3.67 -15.77
C VAL A 132 -11.21 3.25 -14.46
N GLY A 133 -10.64 2.05 -14.43
CA GLY A 133 -9.83 1.55 -13.31
C GLY A 133 -8.46 2.21 -13.27
N GLY A 134 -7.83 2.33 -14.41
CA GLY A 134 -6.48 2.86 -14.57
C GLY A 134 -5.49 1.80 -15.08
N PRO A 135 -4.26 2.20 -15.38
CA PRO A 135 -3.23 1.31 -15.92
C PRO A 135 -2.79 0.26 -14.88
N ASP A 136 -2.18 -0.81 -15.38
CA ASP A 136 -1.46 -1.76 -14.56
C ASP A 136 -0.38 -1.04 -13.75
N HIS A 137 -0.24 -1.43 -12.49
CA HIS A 137 0.72 -0.79 -11.58
C HIS A 137 1.40 -1.83 -10.70
N ALA A 138 2.60 -1.48 -10.28
CA ALA A 138 3.38 -2.27 -9.34
C ALA A 138 3.51 -1.56 -8.00
N VAL A 139 3.40 -2.34 -6.93
CA VAL A 139 3.83 -1.97 -5.59
C VAL A 139 5.23 -2.50 -5.41
N VAL A 140 6.16 -1.64 -4.99
CA VAL A 140 7.54 -2.00 -4.66
C VAL A 140 7.79 -1.65 -3.20
N VAL A 141 8.22 -2.64 -2.42
CA VAL A 141 8.50 -2.49 -0.98
C VAL A 141 9.93 -2.93 -0.72
N LEU A 142 10.78 -2.02 -0.30
CA LEU A 142 12.16 -2.32 0.08
C LEU A 142 12.25 -2.56 1.58
N VAL A 143 12.67 -3.74 1.97
CA VAL A 143 12.91 -4.14 3.36
C VAL A 143 14.40 -4.07 3.65
N ASP A 144 14.76 -3.43 4.76
CA ASP A 144 16.10 -3.45 5.33
C ASP A 144 16.14 -4.52 6.43
N HIS A 145 16.89 -5.59 6.21
CA HIS A 145 16.96 -6.72 7.14
C HIS A 145 17.78 -6.40 8.40
N ASN A 146 18.71 -5.46 8.31
CA ASN A 146 19.51 -5.04 9.49
C ASN A 146 18.63 -4.30 10.51
N LEU A 147 17.61 -3.59 10.04
CA LEU A 147 16.65 -2.87 10.86
C LEU A 147 15.34 -3.63 11.05
N GLY A 148 15.06 -4.62 10.20
CA GLY A 148 13.82 -5.39 10.20
C GLY A 148 12.59 -4.61 9.71
N VAL A 149 12.76 -3.45 9.08
CA VAL A 149 11.67 -2.53 8.72
C VAL A 149 11.61 -2.26 7.22
N VAL A 150 10.48 -1.72 6.77
CA VAL A 150 10.36 -1.18 5.42
C VAL A 150 11.13 0.14 5.34
N LYS A 151 12.14 0.17 4.46
CA LYS A 151 12.97 1.34 4.19
C LYS A 151 12.34 2.27 3.17
N ASP A 152 11.75 1.70 2.13
CA ASP A 152 11.10 2.46 1.06
C ASP A 152 9.87 1.72 0.53
N LEU A 153 8.92 2.49 -0.01
CA LEU A 153 7.67 1.99 -0.52
C LEU A 153 7.18 2.92 -1.63
N VAL A 154 6.97 2.34 -2.82
CA VAL A 154 6.62 3.09 -4.02
C VAL A 154 5.54 2.37 -4.82
N VAL A 155 4.61 3.13 -5.37
CA VAL A 155 3.67 2.66 -6.40
C VAL A 155 4.14 3.18 -7.76
N SER A 156 4.52 2.27 -8.65
CA SER A 156 5.01 2.59 -10.00
C SER A 156 4.03 2.17 -11.08
N ARG A 157 3.99 2.95 -12.14
CA ARG A 157 3.16 2.69 -13.35
C ARG A 157 3.90 3.12 -14.62
N PRO A 158 3.82 2.35 -15.69
CA PRO A 158 3.20 1.03 -15.77
C PRO A 158 4.06 -0.05 -15.08
N ALA A 159 3.44 -1.17 -14.68
CA ALA A 159 4.09 -2.24 -13.94
C ALA A 159 5.22 -2.93 -14.72
N ASP A 160 5.02 -3.12 -16.03
CA ASP A 160 5.97 -3.78 -16.93
C ASP A 160 7.33 -3.10 -16.96
N ARG A 161 7.39 -1.77 -16.84
CA ARG A 161 8.66 -1.00 -16.78
C ARG A 161 9.52 -1.41 -15.60
N VAL A 162 8.90 -1.59 -14.41
CA VAL A 162 9.62 -2.02 -13.21
C VAL A 162 10.15 -3.43 -13.39
N LEU A 163 9.28 -4.34 -13.83
CA LEU A 163 9.63 -5.75 -14.02
C LEU A 163 10.76 -5.91 -15.07
N ALA A 164 10.66 -5.23 -16.21
CA ALA A 164 11.70 -5.24 -17.22
C ALA A 164 13.04 -4.70 -16.69
N GLY A 165 13.01 -3.63 -15.90
CA GLY A 165 14.21 -3.07 -15.28
C GLY A 165 14.88 -4.02 -14.31
N LEU A 166 14.12 -4.72 -13.47
CA LEU A 166 14.64 -5.69 -12.50
C LEU A 166 15.18 -6.96 -13.20
N THR A 167 14.48 -7.45 -14.21
CA THR A 167 14.95 -8.56 -15.03
C THR A 167 16.31 -8.21 -15.70
N ALA A 168 16.38 -7.04 -16.34
CA ALA A 168 17.63 -6.61 -17.00
C ALA A 168 18.77 -6.41 -15.98
N ALA A 169 18.50 -5.93 -14.77
CA ALA A 169 19.51 -5.77 -13.73
C ALA A 169 20.06 -7.14 -13.29
N ALA A 170 19.20 -8.13 -13.07
CA ALA A 170 19.60 -9.48 -12.70
C ALA A 170 20.34 -10.22 -13.83
N GLU A 171 20.03 -9.91 -15.10
CA GLU A 171 20.77 -10.47 -16.26
C GLU A 171 22.14 -9.82 -16.46
N ALA A 172 22.31 -8.58 -16.01
CA ALA A 172 23.55 -7.82 -16.20
C ALA A 172 24.58 -8.00 -15.08
N ASP A 173 24.15 -8.44 -13.90
CA ASP A 173 25.00 -8.55 -12.71
C ASP A 173 24.65 -9.83 -11.91
N ASP A 174 25.59 -10.77 -11.86
CA ASP A 174 25.47 -12.04 -11.13
C ASP A 174 25.29 -11.87 -9.60
N LEU A 175 25.56 -10.68 -9.08
CA LEU A 175 25.33 -10.35 -7.67
C LEU A 175 23.87 -9.97 -7.38
N ILE A 176 23.07 -9.71 -8.41
CA ILE A 176 21.65 -9.35 -8.29
C ILE A 176 20.79 -10.54 -8.66
N TRP A 177 19.77 -10.79 -7.85
CA TRP A 177 18.79 -11.82 -8.16
C TRP A 177 17.38 -11.22 -8.24
N PHE A 178 16.54 -11.78 -9.12
CA PHE A 178 15.13 -11.48 -9.26
C PHE A 178 14.37 -12.79 -9.47
N ARG A 179 13.33 -13.05 -8.66
CA ARG A 179 12.62 -14.34 -8.68
C ARG A 179 11.16 -14.21 -8.28
N ASP A 180 10.35 -15.16 -8.73
CA ASP A 180 8.97 -15.29 -8.29
C ASP A 180 8.89 -15.61 -6.79
N VAL A 181 7.82 -15.09 -6.15
CA VAL A 181 7.47 -15.37 -4.76
C VAL A 181 6.01 -15.77 -4.71
N ASP A 182 5.70 -16.78 -3.92
CA ASP A 182 4.30 -17.14 -3.67
C ASP A 182 3.51 -15.95 -3.08
N PRO A 183 2.30 -15.64 -3.60
CA PRO A 183 1.54 -14.46 -3.17
C PRO A 183 1.19 -14.42 -1.68
N ALA A 184 0.93 -15.58 -1.04
CA ALA A 184 0.65 -15.63 0.38
C ALA A 184 1.92 -15.35 1.22
N THR A 185 3.07 -15.90 0.79
CA THR A 185 4.38 -15.61 1.36
C THR A 185 4.75 -14.14 1.21
N PHE A 186 4.54 -13.57 0.01
CA PHE A 186 4.73 -12.14 -0.23
C PHE A 186 3.92 -11.29 0.76
N ARG A 187 2.59 -11.56 0.84
CA ARG A 187 1.70 -10.84 1.75
C ARG A 187 2.17 -10.93 3.20
N SER A 188 2.51 -12.13 3.66
CA SER A 188 2.94 -12.35 5.03
C SER A 188 4.19 -11.54 5.38
N ARG A 189 5.25 -11.67 4.56
CA ARG A 189 6.54 -10.98 4.79
C ARG A 189 6.39 -9.46 4.75
N VAL A 190 5.75 -8.94 3.71
CA VAL A 190 5.55 -7.48 3.60
C VAL A 190 4.69 -6.94 4.73
N SER A 191 3.60 -7.64 5.11
CA SER A 191 2.74 -7.21 6.23
C SER A 191 3.48 -7.21 7.55
N PHE A 192 4.35 -8.19 7.81
CA PHE A 192 5.18 -8.25 9.01
C PHE A 192 6.08 -7.02 9.14
N HIS A 193 6.88 -6.73 8.11
CA HIS A 193 7.80 -5.59 8.13
C HIS A 193 7.07 -4.23 8.15
N LEU A 194 5.92 -4.13 7.48
CA LEU A 194 5.07 -2.94 7.58
C LEU A 194 4.54 -2.75 9.02
N GLY A 195 4.13 -3.83 9.70
CA GLY A 195 3.68 -3.77 11.09
C GLY A 195 4.79 -3.27 12.04
N LEU A 196 6.02 -3.72 11.84
CA LEU A 196 7.19 -3.21 12.58
C LEU A 196 7.41 -1.71 12.29
N THR A 197 7.35 -1.32 11.01
CA THR A 197 7.51 0.08 10.59
C THR A 197 6.41 0.98 11.18
N ASP A 198 5.16 0.52 11.19
CA ASP A 198 4.01 1.22 11.77
C ASP A 198 4.18 1.47 13.29
N SER A 199 5.02 0.67 13.95
CA SER A 199 5.30 0.76 15.39
C SER A 199 6.50 1.64 15.74
N LEU A 200 7.26 2.12 14.77
CA LEU A 200 8.41 3.00 15.01
C LEU A 200 7.97 4.38 15.53
N THR A 201 8.74 4.98 16.40
CA THR A 201 8.54 6.38 16.84
C THR A 201 8.81 7.36 15.70
N LEU A 202 9.88 7.12 14.95
CA LEU A 202 10.25 7.88 13.76
C LEU A 202 10.20 6.98 12.55
N LEU A 203 9.58 7.45 11.47
CA LEU A 203 9.60 6.72 10.21
C LEU A 203 10.98 6.78 9.57
N PRO A 204 11.39 5.72 8.84
CA PRO A 204 12.52 5.79 7.94
C PRO A 204 12.36 6.97 6.98
N ASP A 205 13.47 7.55 6.54
CA ASP A 205 13.46 8.72 5.67
C ASP A 205 12.78 8.38 4.33
N GLY A 206 11.68 9.04 4.06
CA GLY A 206 10.96 8.80 2.82
C GLY A 206 9.50 9.25 2.88
N GLY A 207 9.19 10.43 2.32
CA GLY A 207 7.82 10.88 2.12
C GLY A 207 6.97 9.90 1.30
N ALA A 208 7.59 9.07 0.45
CA ALA A 208 6.93 8.04 -0.35
C ALA A 208 6.30 6.96 0.53
N LEU A 209 7.01 6.47 1.56
CA LEU A 209 6.47 5.46 2.47
C LEU A 209 5.13 5.90 3.07
N ALA A 210 5.05 7.10 3.61
CA ALA A 210 3.82 7.63 4.18
C ALA A 210 2.74 7.82 3.10
N THR A 211 3.12 8.34 1.94
CA THR A 211 2.21 8.66 0.82
C THR A 211 1.50 7.43 0.30
N ASP A 212 2.21 6.34 0.09
CA ASP A 212 1.67 5.14 -0.57
C ASP A 212 1.21 4.06 0.42
N ARG A 213 1.47 4.23 1.73
CA ARG A 213 1.20 3.23 2.78
C ARG A 213 -0.24 2.67 2.75
N ALA A 214 -1.24 3.55 2.60
CA ALA A 214 -2.64 3.13 2.60
C ALA A 214 -2.98 2.31 1.33
N LEU A 215 -2.49 2.73 0.17
CA LEU A 215 -2.70 2.00 -1.08
C LEU A 215 -2.03 0.63 -1.04
N VAL A 216 -0.80 0.55 -0.55
CA VAL A 216 -0.10 -0.73 -0.40
C VAL A 216 -0.86 -1.67 0.54
N GLY A 217 -1.35 -1.17 1.68
CA GLY A 217 -2.18 -1.96 2.59
C GLY A 217 -3.42 -2.54 1.89
N SER A 218 -4.13 -1.72 1.11
CA SER A 218 -5.30 -2.18 0.35
C SER A 218 -4.94 -3.23 -0.72
N ARG A 219 -3.78 -3.12 -1.36
CA ARG A 219 -3.30 -4.10 -2.36
C ARG A 219 -2.90 -5.41 -1.72
N LEU A 220 -2.21 -5.38 -0.58
CA LEU A 220 -1.89 -6.59 0.20
C LEU A 220 -3.14 -7.36 0.62
N ALA A 221 -4.22 -6.66 0.96
CA ALA A 221 -5.49 -7.28 1.33
C ALA A 221 -6.13 -8.10 0.20
N THR A 222 -5.79 -7.83 -1.08
CA THR A 222 -6.28 -8.60 -2.24
C THR A 222 -5.49 -9.89 -2.49
N LEU A 223 -4.31 -10.03 -1.91
CA LEU A 223 -3.50 -11.26 -2.00
C LEU A 223 -4.06 -12.32 -1.04
N PRO A 224 -3.87 -13.61 -1.34
CA PRO A 224 -4.30 -14.68 -0.44
C PRO A 224 -3.65 -14.52 0.93
N PRO A 225 -4.37 -14.82 2.02
CA PRO A 225 -3.75 -14.88 3.34
C PRO A 225 -2.72 -16.00 3.36
N ALA A 226 -1.63 -15.81 4.12
CA ALA A 226 -0.76 -16.94 4.43
C ALA A 226 -1.54 -17.91 5.31
N ASP A 227 -1.38 -19.20 5.08
CA ASP A 227 -1.64 -20.18 6.12
C ASP A 227 -0.82 -19.81 7.37
N PRO A 228 -1.31 -20.11 8.59
CA PRO A 228 -0.64 -19.70 9.82
C PRO A 228 0.85 -19.99 9.69
N ALA A 229 1.65 -18.92 9.79
CA ALA A 229 3.01 -18.86 9.34
C ALA A 229 3.78 -20.13 9.66
N PRO A 230 4.50 -20.75 8.69
CA PRO A 230 5.57 -21.61 9.06
C PRO A 230 6.48 -20.81 9.99
N ALA A 231 6.82 -21.40 11.15
CA ALA A 231 7.68 -20.79 12.14
C ALA A 231 8.83 -20.08 11.41
N GLU A 232 9.06 -18.85 11.79
CA GLU A 232 10.09 -17.96 11.26
C GLU A 232 11.34 -18.75 10.91
N VAL A 233 11.59 -18.97 9.64
CA VAL A 233 12.86 -19.56 9.21
C VAL A 233 13.84 -18.40 9.31
N ASP A 234 14.65 -18.42 10.37
CA ASP A 234 15.76 -17.50 10.57
C ASP A 234 16.54 -17.39 9.25
N PRO A 235 16.59 -16.24 8.59
CA PRO A 235 17.37 -16.05 7.37
C PRO A 235 18.88 -16.26 7.59
N LEU A 236 19.31 -16.34 8.84
CA LEU A 236 20.68 -16.60 9.29
C LEU A 236 20.89 -18.07 9.72
N ASP A 237 20.01 -19.01 9.35
CA ASP A 237 20.26 -20.43 9.58
C ASP A 237 21.54 -20.86 8.82
N PRO A 238 22.68 -21.06 9.55
CA PRO A 238 23.96 -21.37 8.93
C PRO A 238 23.95 -22.69 8.14
N ASP A 239 23.07 -23.62 8.48
CA ASP A 239 22.98 -24.92 7.82
C ASP A 239 22.39 -24.82 6.40
N ARG A 240 21.74 -23.70 6.04
CA ARG A 240 21.27 -23.42 4.68
C ARG A 240 22.28 -22.69 3.81
N ALA A 241 23.21 -21.96 4.40
CA ALA A 241 24.28 -21.29 3.65
C ALA A 241 25.24 -22.32 3.03
N GLU A 242 25.46 -23.48 3.69
CA GLU A 242 26.31 -24.56 3.16
C GLU A 242 25.67 -25.41 2.05
N ALA A 243 24.34 -25.36 1.88
CA ALA A 243 23.63 -26.12 0.85
C ALA A 243 23.53 -25.43 -0.51
N GLN A 244 24.08 -24.22 -0.66
CA GLN A 244 24.06 -23.42 -1.89
C GLN A 244 25.45 -23.18 -2.51
N PHE A 245 26.50 -23.85 -2.01
CA PHE A 245 27.82 -23.87 -2.63
C PHE A 245 28.20 -25.24 -3.19
#